data_aeddb54bfd80aae4daea593d5c0ccb30
#
_entry.id   aeddb54bfd80aae4daea593d5c0ccb30
#
_cell.length_a   1.000
_cell.length_b   1.000
_cell.length_c   1.000
_cell.angle_alpha   90.00
_cell.angle_beta   90.00
_cell.angle_gamma   90.00
#
_symmetry.space_group_name_H-M   'P 1'
#
loop_
_entity.id
_entity.type
_entity.pdbx_description
1 polymer ?
#
loop_
_entity_poly.entity_id
_entity_poly.type
_entity_poly.pdbx_seq_one_letter_code
_entity_poly.pdbx_strand_id
1 'polypeptide(L)'
;MGESCGTGCGAVEIFGSMSAPVSAFTAFPPPGGGESETALAEPNAPRVLQARDQLLRRLADLAIFPPGRLTPHERALVGSVMAIAVSRLDVVQRRRLAERIAELPEGPRELAAALAADVIEVAEPLLREGLGLDESDIVHIIRETGPAHRLAIAGRKVLTAGMVDALMDYGDTRIICRMLENSAAGIPVRAMETLVRRSAMEPEFLPLLLARPELTVRLAQLMFWWAPAHLRMEILGRFSVERRMMHEALREVLDAGLAASAGDEGLRVALSLVRPPVAIEKAEFMHLLNFATLGRNEEFMAELAAAARIRAETVFRILHDPGGEPLAVFGKAIGLARKEFGDLIVAAAELRAAALPLKGDIERITSIFDAISTDRADLVLHCWDHAISGEGQILLPDETGFRETA
;
A
#
# COMPACT_ATOMS: atom_id res chain seq x y z
N MET A 1 -17.11 30.81 57.40
CA MET A 1 -18.55 30.92 57.12
C MET A 1 -18.79 30.00 55.95
N GLY A 2 -19.07 28.80 56.13
CA GLY A 2 -20.28 28.16 56.69
C GLY A 2 -21.01 27.61 55.49
N GLU A 3 -21.12 26.46 55.38
CA GLU A 3 -21.82 25.22 55.74
C GLU A 3 -22.28 24.53 54.46
N SER A 4 -21.95 23.31 54.13
CA SER A 4 -22.38 22.02 54.62
C SER A 4 -23.78 21.62 54.15
N CYS A 5 -23.89 20.36 53.92
CA CYS A 5 -25.06 19.48 53.73
C CYS A 5 -25.40 19.24 52.23
N GLY A 6 -25.52 18.04 51.75
CA GLY A 6 -25.64 16.73 52.41
C GLY A 6 -26.59 15.88 51.60
N THR A 7 -26.22 14.64 51.49
CA THR A 7 -27.09 13.47 51.32
C THR A 7 -28.02 13.36 50.13
N GLY A 8 -27.85 12.29 49.38
CA GLY A 8 -28.81 11.26 49.30
C GLY A 8 -28.67 10.41 48.02
N CYS A 9 -28.11 9.29 48.17
CA CYS A 9 -28.67 7.96 47.96
C CYS A 9 -29.48 7.74 46.67
N GLY A 10 -29.05 6.79 45.88
CA GLY A 10 -29.84 6.21 44.80
C GLY A 10 -29.01 5.26 43.94
N ALA A 11 -28.58 4.15 44.56
CA ALA A 11 -28.14 3.00 43.82
C ALA A 11 -29.30 2.41 43.01
N VAL A 12 -29.11 2.21 41.72
CA VAL A 12 -29.82 1.16 40.99
C VAL A 12 -28.75 0.40 40.20
N GLU A 13 -28.22 -0.63 40.81
CA GLU A 13 -27.77 -1.82 40.13
C GLU A 13 -28.97 -2.39 39.38
N ILE A 14 -28.84 -2.74 38.16
CA ILE A 14 -29.43 -3.89 37.46
C ILE A 14 -28.93 -3.81 36.01
N PHE A 15 -27.92 -4.58 35.65
CA PHE A 15 -27.95 -5.47 34.50
C PHE A 15 -26.88 -6.53 34.71
N GLY A 16 -27.36 -7.65 35.22
CA GLY A 16 -26.60 -8.85 35.39
C GLY A 16 -26.08 -9.40 34.09
N SER A 17 -24.82 -9.75 34.14
CA SER A 17 -24.15 -10.71 33.28
C SER A 17 -24.96 -12.02 33.26
N MET A 18 -25.59 -12.30 32.11
CA MET A 18 -26.07 -13.65 31.80
C MET A 18 -25.07 -14.33 30.87
N SER A 19 -24.02 -14.86 31.51
CA SER A 19 -23.28 -15.98 30.95
C SER A 19 -24.09 -17.22 31.18
N ALA A 20 -24.76 -17.74 30.16
CA ALA A 20 -25.35 -19.06 30.19
C ALA A 20 -24.25 -20.10 29.94
N PRO A 21 -24.06 -21.10 30.80
CA PRO A 21 -23.17 -22.22 30.52
C PRO A 21 -23.87 -23.18 29.55
N VAL A 22 -23.22 -23.44 28.41
CA VAL A 22 -23.54 -24.57 27.57
C VAL A 22 -23.06 -25.84 28.27
N SER A 23 -23.92 -26.44 29.06
CA SER A 23 -23.73 -27.82 29.51
C SER A 23 -25.07 -28.39 29.95
N ALA A 24 -25.64 -29.21 29.15
CA ALA A 24 -26.43 -30.38 29.50
C ALA A 24 -26.88 -31.08 28.24
N PHE A 25 -25.99 -31.75 27.52
CA PHE A 25 -26.39 -32.95 26.83
C PHE A 25 -26.44 -34.05 27.90
N THR A 26 -27.65 -34.35 28.35
CA THR A 26 -27.94 -35.43 29.25
C THR A 26 -27.46 -36.74 28.63
N ALA A 27 -26.54 -37.37 29.33
CA ALA A 27 -26.10 -38.73 29.06
C ALA A 27 -27.30 -39.68 29.11
N PHE A 28 -27.48 -40.47 28.03
CA PHE A 28 -28.35 -41.66 28.08
C PHE A 28 -27.82 -42.60 29.15
N PRO A 29 -28.72 -43.22 29.96
CA PRO A 29 -28.29 -44.22 30.91
C PRO A 29 -27.75 -45.46 30.18
N PRO A 30 -26.74 -46.15 30.72
CA PRO A 30 -26.21 -47.35 30.13
C PRO A 30 -27.28 -48.47 30.20
N PRO A 31 -27.43 -49.28 29.10
CA PRO A 31 -28.26 -50.46 29.17
C PRO A 31 -27.68 -51.46 30.17
N GLY A 32 -28.57 -51.97 31.01
CA GLY A 32 -28.23 -52.92 32.05
C GLY A 32 -27.54 -54.18 31.53
N GLY A 33 -26.64 -54.70 32.36
CA GLY A 33 -25.86 -55.88 32.09
C GLY A 33 -26.71 -57.12 31.81
N GLY A 34 -26.31 -57.78 30.73
CA GLY A 34 -26.69 -59.13 30.39
C GLY A 34 -25.47 -59.72 29.67
N GLU A 35 -24.80 -60.60 30.38
CA GLU A 35 -23.72 -61.42 29.87
C GLU A 35 -24.23 -62.25 28.67
N SER A 36 -23.72 -61.94 27.50
CA SER A 36 -23.62 -62.88 26.38
C SER A 36 -22.44 -62.46 25.55
N GLU A 37 -21.36 -63.10 25.82
CA GLU A 37 -20.15 -63.17 25.03
C GLU A 37 -20.44 -63.82 23.68
N THR A 38 -21.09 -63.08 22.81
CA THR A 38 -21.12 -63.42 21.39
C THR A 38 -20.07 -62.56 20.73
N ALA A 39 -18.97 -63.20 20.35
CA ALA A 39 -17.94 -62.62 19.48
C ALA A 39 -18.66 -61.95 18.29
N LEU A 40 -18.85 -60.63 18.36
CA LEU A 40 -19.19 -59.78 17.24
C LEU A 40 -18.03 -59.91 16.28
N ALA A 41 -18.19 -60.73 15.26
CA ALA A 41 -17.32 -60.75 14.08
C ALA A 41 -17.06 -59.30 13.70
N GLU A 42 -15.78 -58.90 13.68
CA GLU A 42 -15.37 -57.54 13.26
C GLU A 42 -16.13 -57.24 11.95
N PRO A 43 -16.97 -56.22 11.93
CA PRO A 43 -17.70 -55.88 10.70
C PRO A 43 -16.64 -55.61 9.65
N ASN A 44 -16.69 -56.31 8.53
CA ASN A 44 -15.87 -56.25 7.32
C ASN A 44 -15.31 -54.83 7.11
N ALA A 45 -14.25 -54.48 7.80
CA ALA A 45 -13.65 -53.15 7.84
C ALA A 45 -13.47 -52.52 6.43
N PRO A 46 -13.06 -53.29 5.39
CA PRO A 46 -12.95 -52.74 4.04
C PRO A 46 -14.31 -52.36 3.42
N ARG A 47 -15.40 -53.10 3.70
CA ARG A 47 -16.74 -52.75 3.16
C ARG A 47 -17.35 -51.53 3.83
N VAL A 48 -17.15 -51.37 5.12
CA VAL A 48 -17.61 -50.19 5.87
C VAL A 48 -16.86 -48.93 5.42
N LEU A 49 -15.54 -49.01 5.21
CA LEU A 49 -14.72 -47.93 4.67
C LEU A 49 -15.15 -47.56 3.23
N GLN A 50 -15.41 -48.55 2.37
CA GLN A 50 -15.89 -48.31 1.00
C GLN A 50 -17.27 -47.65 1.00
N ALA A 51 -18.20 -48.09 1.85
CA ALA A 51 -19.53 -47.49 1.97
C ALA A 51 -19.46 -46.04 2.45
N ARG A 52 -18.57 -45.75 3.43
CA ARG A 52 -18.33 -44.42 3.90
C ARG A 52 -17.78 -43.52 2.79
N ASP A 53 -16.80 -43.98 2.04
CA ASP A 53 -16.19 -43.20 0.94
C ASP A 53 -17.21 -42.98 -0.20
N GLN A 54 -18.06 -43.95 -0.48
CA GLN A 54 -19.16 -43.76 -1.43
C GLN A 54 -20.19 -42.73 -0.94
N LEU A 55 -20.53 -42.72 0.35
CA LEU A 55 -21.43 -41.72 0.92
C LEU A 55 -20.85 -40.31 0.82
N LEU A 56 -19.56 -40.13 1.18
CA LEU A 56 -18.90 -38.84 1.08
C LEU A 56 -18.84 -38.32 -0.36
N ARG A 57 -18.56 -39.20 -1.33
CA ARG A 57 -18.61 -38.83 -2.77
C ARG A 57 -19.99 -38.38 -3.20
N ARG A 58 -21.04 -39.09 -2.79
CA ARG A 58 -22.43 -38.73 -3.09
C ARG A 58 -22.84 -37.40 -2.46
N LEU A 59 -22.43 -37.15 -1.22
CA LEU A 59 -22.64 -35.85 -0.56
C LEU A 59 -21.88 -34.72 -1.28
N ALA A 60 -20.64 -34.97 -1.71
CA ALA A 60 -19.88 -34.02 -2.51
C ALA A 60 -20.59 -33.71 -3.84
N ASP A 61 -21.13 -34.73 -4.53
CA ASP A 61 -21.90 -34.52 -5.75
C ASP A 61 -23.18 -33.71 -5.50
N LEU A 62 -23.87 -33.93 -4.37
CA LEU A 62 -25.04 -33.13 -3.96
C LEU A 62 -24.69 -31.66 -3.70
N ALA A 63 -23.53 -31.38 -3.06
CA ALA A 63 -23.09 -30.03 -2.77
C ALA A 63 -22.87 -29.19 -4.05
N ILE A 64 -22.64 -29.86 -5.20
CA ILE A 64 -22.30 -29.23 -6.48
C ILE A 64 -23.52 -29.24 -7.44
N PHE A 65 -24.68 -29.64 -7.00
CA PHE A 65 -25.88 -29.68 -7.89
C PHE A 65 -26.21 -28.30 -8.45
N PRO A 66 -26.61 -28.22 -9.73
CA PRO A 66 -26.99 -26.95 -10.37
C PRO A 66 -28.07 -26.19 -9.57
N PRO A 67 -28.11 -24.87 -9.66
CA PRO A 67 -29.21 -24.07 -9.13
C PRO A 67 -30.57 -24.61 -9.59
N GLY A 68 -31.54 -24.69 -8.66
CA GLY A 68 -32.90 -25.16 -8.95
C GLY A 68 -33.19 -26.61 -8.63
N ARG A 69 -32.20 -27.46 -8.32
CA ARG A 69 -32.45 -28.82 -7.83
C ARG A 69 -32.49 -28.96 -6.31
N LEU A 70 -31.82 -28.04 -5.61
CA LEU A 70 -31.85 -27.91 -4.16
C LEU A 70 -32.29 -26.49 -3.80
N THR A 71 -33.13 -26.39 -2.79
CA THR A 71 -33.46 -25.11 -2.20
C THR A 71 -32.21 -24.50 -1.54
N PRO A 72 -32.14 -23.18 -1.31
CA PRO A 72 -31.02 -22.57 -0.60
C PRO A 72 -30.73 -23.17 0.78
N HIS A 73 -31.79 -23.56 1.52
CA HIS A 73 -31.68 -24.23 2.82
C HIS A 73 -31.09 -25.63 2.74
N GLU A 74 -31.54 -26.44 1.77
CA GLU A 74 -30.99 -27.77 1.53
C GLU A 74 -29.52 -27.69 1.12
N ARG A 75 -29.17 -26.74 0.28
CA ARG A 75 -27.76 -26.49 -0.13
C ARG A 75 -26.88 -26.10 1.06
N ALA A 76 -27.36 -25.19 1.90
CA ALA A 76 -26.66 -24.80 3.12
C ALA A 76 -26.47 -26.01 4.05
N LEU A 77 -27.48 -26.79 4.29
CA LEU A 77 -27.41 -28.01 5.12
C LEU A 77 -26.38 -29.02 4.57
N VAL A 78 -26.42 -29.30 3.27
CA VAL A 78 -25.43 -30.19 2.63
C VAL A 78 -24.03 -29.60 2.76
N GLY A 79 -23.90 -28.29 2.59
CA GLY A 79 -22.64 -27.56 2.77
C GLY A 79 -22.06 -27.69 4.18
N SER A 80 -22.89 -27.49 5.21
CA SER A 80 -22.47 -27.61 6.61
C SER A 80 -22.06 -29.06 6.96
N VAL A 81 -22.84 -30.04 6.53
CA VAL A 81 -22.49 -31.47 6.72
C VAL A 81 -21.16 -31.79 6.03
N MET A 82 -20.99 -31.33 4.79
CA MET A 82 -19.74 -31.55 4.04
C MET A 82 -18.55 -30.79 4.63
N ALA A 83 -18.73 -29.60 5.15
CA ALA A 83 -17.66 -28.86 5.82
C ALA A 83 -17.05 -29.65 7.00
N ILE A 84 -17.90 -30.36 7.75
CA ILE A 84 -17.46 -31.25 8.84
C ILE A 84 -16.79 -32.52 8.30
N ALA A 85 -17.32 -33.08 7.22
CA ALA A 85 -16.90 -34.37 6.70
C ALA A 85 -15.71 -34.29 5.72
N VAL A 86 -15.42 -33.13 5.16
CA VAL A 86 -14.42 -32.93 4.10
C VAL A 86 -13.02 -33.36 4.50
N SER A 87 -12.65 -33.20 5.78
CA SER A 87 -11.36 -33.66 6.34
C SER A 87 -11.15 -35.18 6.22
N ARG A 88 -12.18 -35.93 5.99
CA ARG A 88 -12.15 -37.42 5.81
C ARG A 88 -11.83 -37.81 4.36
N LEU A 89 -11.91 -36.88 3.42
CA LEU A 89 -11.52 -37.09 2.04
C LEU A 89 -9.98 -36.96 1.90
N ASP A 90 -9.43 -37.68 0.92
CA ASP A 90 -8.02 -37.48 0.56
C ASP A 90 -7.79 -36.09 -0.12
N VAL A 91 -6.53 -35.61 -0.18
CA VAL A 91 -6.17 -34.32 -0.73
C VAL A 91 -6.63 -34.15 -2.18
N VAL A 92 -6.54 -35.20 -3.00
CA VAL A 92 -6.95 -35.18 -4.41
C VAL A 92 -8.44 -34.99 -4.55
N GLN A 93 -9.23 -35.65 -3.71
CA GLN A 93 -10.69 -35.54 -3.69
C GLN A 93 -11.12 -34.15 -3.20
N ARG A 94 -10.48 -33.62 -2.14
CA ARG A 94 -10.74 -32.28 -1.64
C ARG A 94 -10.41 -31.22 -2.69
N ARG A 95 -9.28 -31.35 -3.38
CA ARG A 95 -8.88 -30.44 -4.46
C ARG A 95 -9.91 -30.42 -5.60
N ARG A 96 -10.33 -31.61 -6.09
CA ARG A 96 -11.37 -31.69 -7.14
C ARG A 96 -12.68 -31.05 -6.70
N LEU A 97 -13.03 -31.21 -5.43
CA LEU A 97 -14.23 -30.58 -4.87
C LEU A 97 -14.06 -29.05 -4.83
N ALA A 98 -12.90 -28.55 -4.40
CA ALA A 98 -12.57 -27.13 -4.37
C ALA A 98 -12.60 -26.51 -5.78
N GLU A 99 -12.02 -27.17 -6.79
CA GLU A 99 -12.03 -26.73 -8.19
C GLU A 99 -13.47 -26.56 -8.70
N ARG A 100 -14.36 -27.52 -8.42
CA ARG A 100 -15.77 -27.47 -8.85
C ARG A 100 -16.59 -26.42 -8.10
N ILE A 101 -16.32 -26.21 -6.80
CA ILE A 101 -17.01 -25.18 -5.99
C ILE A 101 -16.54 -23.78 -6.39
N ALA A 102 -15.28 -23.60 -6.75
CA ALA A 102 -14.74 -22.30 -7.16
C ALA A 102 -15.48 -21.70 -8.37
N GLU A 103 -16.03 -22.55 -9.25
CA GLU A 103 -16.77 -22.13 -10.43
C GLU A 103 -18.25 -21.80 -10.15
N LEU A 104 -18.74 -22.11 -8.93
CA LEU A 104 -20.15 -21.92 -8.58
C LEU A 104 -20.36 -20.54 -7.90
N PRO A 105 -21.17 -19.64 -8.49
CA PRO A 105 -21.47 -18.34 -7.87
C PRO A 105 -22.24 -18.46 -6.54
N GLU A 106 -23.09 -19.49 -6.43
CA GLU A 106 -23.93 -19.78 -5.27
C GLU A 106 -23.53 -21.11 -4.62
N GLY A 107 -22.23 -21.34 -4.47
CA GLY A 107 -21.72 -22.54 -3.79
C GLY A 107 -22.05 -22.55 -2.29
N PRO A 108 -21.93 -23.72 -1.62
CA PRO A 108 -22.10 -23.83 -0.17
C PRO A 108 -20.96 -23.13 0.55
N ARG A 109 -21.21 -21.92 1.08
CA ARG A 109 -20.22 -21.02 1.65
C ARG A 109 -19.36 -21.66 2.75
N GLU A 110 -19.98 -22.37 3.70
CA GLU A 110 -19.25 -23.01 4.80
C GLU A 110 -18.25 -24.06 4.29
N LEU A 111 -18.64 -24.83 3.28
CA LEU A 111 -17.75 -25.79 2.65
C LEU A 111 -16.64 -25.11 1.85
N ALA A 112 -16.96 -24.02 1.15
CA ALA A 112 -15.97 -23.23 0.42
C ALA A 112 -14.94 -22.62 1.40
N ALA A 113 -15.37 -22.08 2.53
CA ALA A 113 -14.49 -21.52 3.57
C ALA A 113 -13.60 -22.62 4.21
N ALA A 114 -14.17 -23.80 4.49
CA ALA A 114 -13.40 -24.93 5.04
C ALA A 114 -12.32 -25.42 4.07
N LEU A 115 -12.61 -25.51 2.79
CA LEU A 115 -11.65 -25.91 1.75
C LEU A 115 -10.63 -24.80 1.45
N ALA A 116 -11.00 -23.54 1.57
CA ALA A 116 -10.11 -22.41 1.38
C ALA A 116 -9.11 -22.22 2.53
N ALA A 117 -9.39 -22.80 3.69
CA ALA A 117 -8.48 -22.85 4.84
C ALA A 117 -7.65 -24.16 4.91
N ASP A 118 -7.83 -25.08 3.97
CA ASP A 118 -7.11 -26.36 3.88
C ASP A 118 -5.65 -26.13 3.39
N VAL A 119 -4.90 -27.21 3.15
CA VAL A 119 -3.56 -27.13 2.52
C VAL A 119 -3.65 -26.40 1.18
N ILE A 120 -2.60 -25.68 0.83
CA ILE A 120 -2.62 -24.77 -0.33
C ILE A 120 -3.03 -25.45 -1.65
N GLU A 121 -2.65 -26.72 -1.84
CA GLU A 121 -2.99 -27.48 -3.04
C GLU A 121 -4.52 -27.67 -3.21
N VAL A 122 -5.25 -27.63 -2.11
CA VAL A 122 -6.73 -27.70 -2.08
C VAL A 122 -7.33 -26.30 -2.15
N ALA A 123 -6.77 -25.35 -1.41
CA ALA A 123 -7.29 -24.00 -1.23
C ALA A 123 -7.12 -23.10 -2.47
N GLU A 124 -6.06 -23.29 -3.25
CA GLU A 124 -5.65 -22.38 -4.34
C GLU A 124 -6.78 -22.04 -5.33
N PRO A 125 -7.59 -22.97 -5.86
CA PRO A 125 -8.67 -22.66 -6.80
C PRO A 125 -9.71 -21.70 -6.20
N LEU A 126 -10.07 -21.92 -4.93
CA LEU A 126 -11.03 -21.07 -4.21
C LEU A 126 -10.45 -19.70 -3.88
N LEU A 127 -9.18 -19.64 -3.50
CA LEU A 127 -8.50 -18.39 -3.16
C LEU A 127 -8.29 -17.50 -4.38
N ARG A 128 -8.05 -18.08 -5.55
CA ARG A 128 -7.82 -17.30 -6.80
C ARG A 128 -9.09 -16.88 -7.51
N GLU A 129 -10.09 -17.77 -7.58
CA GLU A 129 -11.25 -17.58 -8.44
C GLU A 129 -12.60 -17.78 -7.74
N GLY A 130 -12.61 -18.30 -6.50
CA GLY A 130 -13.83 -18.69 -5.80
C GLY A 130 -14.82 -17.55 -5.64
N LEU A 131 -16.00 -17.70 -6.24
CA LEU A 131 -17.09 -16.73 -6.20
C LEU A 131 -17.95 -16.86 -4.92
N GLY A 132 -17.87 -18.01 -4.24
CA GLY A 132 -18.66 -18.30 -3.03
C GLY A 132 -18.05 -17.79 -1.71
N LEU A 133 -16.88 -17.13 -1.73
CA LEU A 133 -16.24 -16.56 -0.57
C LEU A 133 -16.45 -15.05 -0.54
N ASP A 134 -16.89 -14.52 0.59
CA ASP A 134 -16.99 -13.08 0.79
C ASP A 134 -15.69 -12.45 1.32
N GLU A 135 -15.69 -11.13 1.46
CA GLU A 135 -14.52 -10.39 1.96
C GLU A 135 -14.12 -10.85 3.35
N SER A 136 -15.09 -11.10 4.25
CA SER A 136 -14.80 -11.49 5.63
C SER A 136 -14.13 -12.87 5.71
N ASP A 137 -14.54 -13.81 4.84
CA ASP A 137 -13.91 -15.13 4.74
C ASP A 137 -12.44 -15.01 4.30
N ILE A 138 -12.19 -14.23 3.24
CA ILE A 138 -10.82 -14.01 2.72
C ILE A 138 -9.94 -13.30 3.73
N VAL A 139 -10.44 -12.25 4.39
CA VAL A 139 -9.69 -11.53 5.43
C VAL A 139 -9.37 -12.46 6.61
N HIS A 140 -10.31 -13.32 7.01
CA HIS A 140 -10.07 -14.33 8.04
C HIS A 140 -8.95 -15.30 7.62
N ILE A 141 -9.00 -15.80 6.38
CA ILE A 141 -7.98 -16.69 5.83
C ILE A 141 -6.61 -15.99 5.79
N ILE A 142 -6.53 -14.71 5.39
CA ILE A 142 -5.28 -13.95 5.39
C ILE A 142 -4.65 -13.92 6.79
N ARG A 143 -5.47 -13.78 7.84
CA ARG A 143 -5.00 -13.70 9.23
C ARG A 143 -4.53 -15.06 9.76
N GLU A 144 -5.31 -16.10 9.54
CA GLU A 144 -5.13 -17.41 10.17
C GLU A 144 -4.20 -18.36 9.39
N THR A 145 -3.93 -18.09 8.11
CA THR A 145 -3.16 -19.02 7.26
C THR A 145 -1.75 -18.49 6.94
N GLY A 146 -0.98 -19.34 6.26
CA GLY A 146 0.42 -19.05 5.95
C GLY A 146 0.67 -18.26 4.67
N PRO A 147 1.95 -17.98 4.34
CA PRO A 147 2.34 -17.17 3.19
C PRO A 147 1.85 -17.69 1.84
N ALA A 148 1.73 -19.00 1.67
CA ALA A 148 1.25 -19.60 0.42
C ALA A 148 -0.19 -19.22 0.09
N HIS A 149 -1.08 -19.19 1.09
CA HIS A 149 -2.47 -18.74 0.94
C HIS A 149 -2.53 -17.26 0.62
N ARG A 150 -1.78 -16.43 1.35
CA ARG A 150 -1.69 -14.98 1.11
C ARG A 150 -1.20 -14.65 -0.29
N LEU A 151 -0.23 -15.42 -0.78
CA LEU A 151 0.28 -15.27 -2.15
C LEU A 151 -0.78 -15.61 -3.21
N ALA A 152 -1.58 -16.66 -2.99
CA ALA A 152 -2.70 -17.01 -3.85
C ALA A 152 -3.78 -15.92 -3.85
N ILE A 153 -4.12 -15.39 -2.68
CA ILE A 153 -5.09 -14.30 -2.51
C ILE A 153 -4.59 -13.01 -3.18
N ALA A 154 -3.31 -12.67 -3.06
CA ALA A 154 -2.72 -11.49 -3.72
C ALA A 154 -2.86 -11.52 -5.25
N GLY A 155 -2.95 -12.72 -5.85
CA GLY A 155 -3.21 -12.92 -7.26
C GLY A 155 -4.69 -13.03 -7.65
N ARG A 156 -5.64 -12.79 -6.73
CA ARG A 156 -7.09 -12.93 -6.94
C ARG A 156 -7.60 -11.91 -7.97
N LYS A 157 -8.61 -12.31 -8.79
CA LYS A 157 -9.22 -11.43 -9.80
C LYS A 157 -9.88 -10.17 -9.24
N VAL A 158 -10.35 -10.22 -7.99
CA VAL A 158 -10.95 -9.08 -7.30
C VAL A 158 -10.35 -8.99 -5.90
N LEU A 159 -9.69 -7.88 -5.61
CA LEU A 159 -9.20 -7.54 -4.28
C LEU A 159 -9.94 -6.28 -3.81
N THR A 160 -10.66 -6.42 -2.71
CA THR A 160 -11.33 -5.28 -2.05
C THR A 160 -10.34 -4.51 -1.19
N ALA A 161 -10.73 -3.31 -0.75
CA ALA A 161 -9.90 -2.49 0.15
C ALA A 161 -9.55 -3.24 1.44
N GLY A 162 -10.51 -3.95 2.05
CA GLY A 162 -10.25 -4.71 3.28
C GLY A 162 -9.29 -5.88 3.08
N MET A 163 -9.32 -6.54 1.92
CA MET A 163 -8.34 -7.58 1.57
C MET A 163 -6.94 -6.98 1.36
N VAL A 164 -6.85 -5.82 0.72
CA VAL A 164 -5.58 -5.09 0.53
C VAL A 164 -4.99 -4.72 1.88
N ASP A 165 -5.79 -4.11 2.77
CA ASP A 165 -5.34 -3.73 4.11
C ASP A 165 -4.84 -4.96 4.91
N ALA A 166 -5.58 -6.07 4.87
CA ALA A 166 -5.15 -7.32 5.53
C ALA A 166 -3.85 -7.87 4.92
N LEU A 167 -3.66 -7.83 3.60
CA LEU A 167 -2.41 -8.24 2.96
C LEU A 167 -1.25 -7.30 3.33
N MET A 168 -1.52 -6.01 3.54
CA MET A 168 -0.52 -5.06 4.01
C MET A 168 -0.03 -5.36 5.43
N ASP A 169 -0.94 -5.81 6.31
CA ASP A 169 -0.64 -6.13 7.72
C ASP A 169 0.08 -7.47 7.89
N TYR A 170 -0.25 -8.46 7.09
CA TYR A 170 0.19 -9.85 7.26
C TYR A 170 1.07 -10.39 6.12
N GLY A 171 1.23 -9.63 5.03
CA GLY A 171 2.01 -10.03 3.87
C GLY A 171 3.50 -9.65 4.01
N ASP A 172 4.37 -10.52 3.51
CA ASP A 172 5.79 -10.23 3.29
C ASP A 172 6.00 -9.46 1.97
N THR A 173 7.24 -9.02 1.71
CA THR A 173 7.61 -8.28 0.48
C THR A 173 7.15 -9.00 -0.79
N ARG A 174 7.27 -10.33 -0.87
CA ARG A 174 6.87 -11.12 -2.04
C ARG A 174 5.36 -11.09 -2.27
N ILE A 175 4.58 -11.16 -1.20
CA ILE A 175 3.12 -11.11 -1.25
C ILE A 175 2.66 -9.72 -1.71
N ILE A 176 3.28 -8.66 -1.16
CA ILE A 176 3.00 -7.29 -1.56
C ILE A 176 3.38 -7.04 -3.02
N CYS A 177 4.54 -7.51 -3.48
CA CYS A 177 4.89 -7.44 -4.90
C CYS A 177 3.83 -8.12 -5.78
N ARG A 178 3.38 -9.32 -5.40
CA ARG A 178 2.33 -10.03 -6.13
C ARG A 178 1.00 -9.26 -6.17
N MET A 179 0.64 -8.59 -5.07
CA MET A 179 -0.53 -7.72 -5.00
C MET A 179 -0.37 -6.49 -5.92
N LEU A 180 0.81 -5.87 -5.94
CA LEU A 180 1.11 -4.72 -6.81
C LEU A 180 1.11 -5.09 -8.31
N GLU A 181 1.59 -6.29 -8.67
CA GLU A 181 1.52 -6.82 -10.04
C GLU A 181 0.08 -7.08 -10.51
N ASN A 182 -0.84 -7.27 -9.58
CA ASN A 182 -2.22 -7.58 -9.90
C ASN A 182 -2.97 -6.30 -10.33
N SER A 183 -3.12 -6.09 -11.63
CA SER A 183 -3.82 -4.92 -12.19
C SER A 183 -5.30 -4.81 -11.80
N ALA A 184 -5.90 -5.92 -11.37
CA ALA A 184 -7.29 -5.94 -10.91
C ALA A 184 -7.45 -5.54 -9.43
N ALA A 185 -6.36 -5.42 -8.68
CA ALA A 185 -6.38 -4.93 -7.31
C ALA A 185 -6.58 -3.40 -7.29
N GLY A 186 -7.68 -2.93 -6.71
CA GLY A 186 -7.87 -1.51 -6.42
C GLY A 186 -7.13 -1.14 -5.12
N ILE A 187 -6.02 -0.41 -5.23
CA ILE A 187 -5.21 -0.04 -4.06
C ILE A 187 -5.74 1.25 -3.45
N PRO A 188 -6.25 1.23 -2.19
CA PRO A 188 -6.72 2.44 -1.53
C PRO A 188 -5.61 3.49 -1.38
N VAL A 189 -5.99 4.77 -1.35
CA VAL A 189 -5.03 5.89 -1.23
C VAL A 189 -4.11 5.74 -0.03
N ARG A 190 -4.64 5.34 1.14
CA ARG A 190 -3.85 5.12 2.36
C ARG A 190 -2.84 3.98 2.21
N ALA A 191 -3.26 2.88 1.58
CA ALA A 191 -2.36 1.76 1.29
C ALA A 191 -1.26 2.19 0.31
N MET A 192 -1.61 2.97 -0.73
CA MET A 192 -0.65 3.54 -1.69
C MET A 192 0.40 4.42 -0.99
N GLU A 193 -0.02 5.32 -0.10
CA GLU A 193 0.89 6.17 0.67
C GLU A 193 1.85 5.34 1.55
N THR A 194 1.34 4.30 2.18
CA THR A 194 2.15 3.39 3.00
C THR A 194 3.15 2.61 2.15
N LEU A 195 2.73 2.10 1.00
CA LEU A 195 3.59 1.37 0.06
C LEU A 195 4.70 2.26 -0.52
N VAL A 196 4.36 3.50 -0.85
CA VAL A 196 5.35 4.49 -1.30
C VAL A 196 6.40 4.74 -0.21
N ARG A 197 6.02 4.89 1.05
CA ARG A 197 7.00 5.03 2.15
C ARG A 197 7.84 3.77 2.33
N ARG A 198 7.22 2.59 2.30
CA ARG A 198 7.93 1.30 2.39
C ARG A 198 8.93 1.10 1.25
N SER A 199 8.67 1.67 0.07
CA SER A 199 9.58 1.52 -1.08
C SER A 199 10.95 2.16 -0.87
N ALA A 200 11.13 3.00 0.14
CA ALA A 200 12.44 3.52 0.54
C ALA A 200 13.34 2.42 1.14
N MET A 201 12.73 1.41 1.79
CA MET A 201 13.42 0.27 2.40
C MET A 201 13.30 -1.01 1.55
N GLU A 202 12.29 -1.07 0.70
CA GLU A 202 11.97 -2.21 -0.18
C GLU A 202 11.96 -1.74 -1.65
N PRO A 203 13.15 -1.62 -2.28
CA PRO A 203 13.28 -1.03 -3.63
C PRO A 203 12.53 -1.81 -4.72
N GLU A 204 12.20 -3.08 -4.48
CA GLU A 204 11.41 -3.93 -5.38
C GLU A 204 10.02 -3.36 -5.65
N PHE A 205 9.49 -2.55 -4.75
CA PHE A 205 8.18 -1.91 -4.93
C PHE A 205 8.21 -0.77 -5.94
N LEU A 206 9.36 -0.10 -6.14
CA LEU A 206 9.46 1.11 -6.96
C LEU A 206 8.91 0.93 -8.39
N PRO A 207 9.39 -0.05 -9.20
CA PRO A 207 8.89 -0.23 -10.55
C PRO A 207 7.41 -0.64 -10.57
N LEU A 208 6.96 -1.43 -9.59
CA LEU A 208 5.59 -1.88 -9.50
C LEU A 208 4.63 -0.74 -9.16
N LEU A 209 5.02 0.15 -8.24
CA LEU A 209 4.27 1.34 -7.89
C LEU A 209 4.18 2.32 -9.07
N LEU A 210 5.29 2.53 -9.79
CA LEU A 210 5.31 3.38 -10.98
C LEU A 210 4.38 2.85 -12.10
N ALA A 211 4.16 1.54 -12.17
CA ALA A 211 3.23 0.95 -13.14
C ALA A 211 1.74 1.15 -12.75
N ARG A 212 1.43 1.55 -11.50
CA ARG A 212 0.05 1.66 -11.02
C ARG A 212 -0.65 2.93 -11.49
N PRO A 213 -1.89 2.84 -12.00
CA PRO A 213 -2.66 4.01 -12.42
C PRO A 213 -3.12 4.88 -11.24
N GLU A 214 -3.22 4.32 -10.03
CA GLU A 214 -3.62 5.04 -8.82
C GLU A 214 -2.49 5.89 -8.22
N LEU A 215 -1.24 5.73 -8.69
CA LEU A 215 -0.12 6.52 -8.20
C LEU A 215 -0.28 7.98 -8.61
N THR A 216 -0.38 8.86 -7.62
CA THR A 216 -0.50 10.30 -7.84
C THR A 216 0.84 10.95 -8.16
N VAL A 217 0.81 12.11 -8.84
CA VAL A 217 2.01 12.91 -9.13
C VAL A 217 2.80 13.21 -7.85
N ARG A 218 2.13 13.60 -6.77
CA ARG A 218 2.75 13.90 -5.48
C ARG A 218 3.52 12.70 -4.92
N LEU A 219 2.93 11.52 -4.94
CA LEU A 219 3.57 10.31 -4.42
C LEU A 219 4.74 9.85 -5.32
N ALA A 220 4.58 9.95 -6.63
CA ALA A 220 5.67 9.66 -7.56
C ALA A 220 6.87 10.61 -7.36
N GLN A 221 6.61 11.92 -7.20
CA GLN A 221 7.66 12.90 -6.94
C GLN A 221 8.32 12.69 -5.57
N LEU A 222 7.60 12.14 -4.59
CA LEU A 222 8.19 11.73 -3.33
C LEU A 222 9.17 10.57 -3.51
N MET A 223 8.78 9.54 -4.26
CA MET A 223 9.63 8.38 -4.56
C MET A 223 10.95 8.76 -5.26
N PHE A 224 10.98 9.90 -5.94
CA PHE A 224 12.17 10.40 -6.63
C PHE A 224 13.40 10.44 -5.71
N TRP A 225 13.24 10.76 -4.43
CA TRP A 225 14.35 10.97 -3.48
C TRP A 225 15.15 9.71 -3.15
N TRP A 226 14.54 8.53 -3.28
CA TRP A 226 15.22 7.24 -3.04
C TRP A 226 15.24 6.33 -4.28
N ALA A 227 14.66 6.79 -5.38
CA ALA A 227 14.67 6.03 -6.61
C ALA A 227 16.07 6.03 -7.26
N PRO A 228 16.50 4.92 -7.88
CA PRO A 228 17.71 4.86 -8.68
C PRO A 228 17.57 5.73 -9.94
N ALA A 229 18.70 6.15 -10.53
CA ALA A 229 18.75 7.15 -11.61
C ALA A 229 17.80 6.85 -12.79
N HIS A 230 17.68 5.59 -13.22
CA HIS A 230 16.79 5.22 -14.33
C HIS A 230 15.31 5.43 -13.99
N LEU A 231 14.88 5.16 -12.74
CA LEU A 231 13.52 5.41 -12.30
C LEU A 231 13.28 6.91 -12.04
N ARG A 232 14.28 7.67 -11.59
CA ARG A 232 14.19 9.14 -11.49
C ARG A 232 13.85 9.76 -12.84
N MET A 233 14.49 9.29 -13.93
CA MET A 233 14.17 9.72 -15.29
C MET A 233 12.73 9.39 -15.70
N GLU A 234 12.26 8.20 -15.36
CA GLU A 234 10.87 7.80 -15.62
C GLU A 234 9.89 8.68 -14.84
N ILE A 235 10.16 8.95 -13.57
CA ILE A 235 9.33 9.82 -12.74
C ILE A 235 9.24 11.23 -13.33
N LEU A 236 10.37 11.84 -13.70
CA LEU A 236 10.38 13.17 -14.33
C LEU A 236 9.67 13.19 -15.68
N GLY A 237 9.76 12.10 -16.46
CA GLY A 237 9.08 12.02 -17.75
C GLY A 237 7.58 11.85 -17.67
N ARG A 238 7.08 11.01 -16.74
CA ARG A 238 5.66 10.63 -16.65
C ARG A 238 4.85 11.47 -15.68
N PHE A 239 5.46 11.94 -14.59
CA PHE A 239 4.79 12.59 -13.46
C PHE A 239 5.16 14.08 -13.33
N SER A 240 5.59 14.72 -14.40
CA SER A 240 5.70 16.17 -14.50
C SER A 240 4.60 16.72 -15.41
N VAL A 241 3.94 17.80 -14.98
CA VAL A 241 2.75 18.37 -15.64
C VAL A 241 3.02 19.82 -15.99
N GLU A 242 2.47 20.30 -17.11
CA GLU A 242 2.46 21.71 -17.48
C GLU A 242 1.19 22.40 -17.01
N ARG A 243 1.33 23.59 -16.44
CA ARG A 243 0.23 24.36 -15.84
C ARG A 243 -0.21 25.56 -16.67
N ARG A 244 0.29 25.69 -17.91
CA ARG A 244 0.07 26.85 -18.75
C ARG A 244 -1.39 27.31 -18.80
N MET A 245 -2.31 26.37 -19.03
CA MET A 245 -3.74 26.68 -19.08
C MET A 245 -4.29 27.19 -17.74
N MET A 246 -3.80 26.68 -16.62
CA MET A 246 -4.18 27.16 -15.29
C MET A 246 -3.63 28.55 -15.02
N HIS A 247 -2.38 28.84 -15.42
CA HIS A 247 -1.80 30.17 -15.28
C HIS A 247 -2.58 31.22 -16.08
N GLU A 248 -3.00 30.89 -17.30
CA GLU A 248 -3.79 31.78 -18.15
C GLU A 248 -5.15 32.08 -17.52
N ALA A 249 -5.85 31.04 -17.01
CA ALA A 249 -7.17 31.15 -16.42
C ALA A 249 -7.20 31.89 -15.07
N LEU A 250 -6.15 31.77 -14.29
CA LEU A 250 -6.08 32.31 -12.91
C LEU A 250 -5.23 33.58 -12.77
N ARG A 251 -4.62 34.07 -13.85
CA ARG A 251 -3.69 35.19 -13.82
C ARG A 251 -4.19 36.40 -13.02
N GLU A 252 -5.45 36.78 -13.21
CA GLU A 252 -6.01 38.00 -12.62
C GLU A 252 -6.37 37.86 -11.14
N VAL A 253 -6.60 36.63 -10.66
CA VAL A 253 -7.11 36.38 -9.30
C VAL A 253 -6.14 35.64 -8.39
N LEU A 254 -5.04 35.10 -8.92
CA LEU A 254 -4.14 34.25 -8.18
C LEU A 254 -3.44 34.99 -7.02
N ASP A 255 -2.93 36.19 -7.26
CA ASP A 255 -2.23 36.97 -6.22
C ASP A 255 -3.19 37.45 -5.12
N ALA A 256 -4.41 37.82 -5.51
CA ALA A 256 -5.48 38.16 -4.54
C ALA A 256 -5.91 36.94 -3.72
N GLY A 257 -6.02 35.78 -4.36
CA GLY A 257 -6.35 34.50 -3.71
C GLY A 257 -5.25 34.08 -2.72
N LEU A 258 -3.98 34.20 -3.08
CA LEU A 258 -2.84 33.92 -2.19
C LEU A 258 -2.83 34.83 -0.96
N ALA A 259 -3.08 36.14 -1.16
CA ALA A 259 -3.17 37.10 -0.06
C ALA A 259 -4.38 36.81 0.87
N ALA A 260 -5.53 36.43 0.31
CA ALA A 260 -6.72 36.09 1.08
C ALA A 260 -6.58 34.77 1.87
N SER A 261 -5.75 33.85 1.39
CA SER A 261 -5.51 32.55 2.03
C SER A 261 -4.39 32.53 3.08
N ALA A 262 -3.90 33.70 3.50
CA ALA A 262 -2.78 33.81 4.44
C ALA A 262 -3.01 33.09 5.79
N GLY A 263 -4.28 32.88 6.20
CA GLY A 263 -4.65 32.12 7.39
C GLY A 263 -4.95 30.63 7.16
N ASP A 264 -4.94 30.16 5.91
CA ASP A 264 -5.18 28.77 5.53
C ASP A 264 -3.98 28.22 4.79
N GLU A 265 -3.13 27.48 5.52
CA GLU A 265 -1.88 26.94 4.97
C GLU A 265 -2.15 25.94 3.83
N GLY A 266 -3.17 25.10 3.95
CA GLY A 266 -3.50 24.12 2.90
C GLY A 266 -3.92 24.80 1.59
N LEU A 267 -4.76 25.85 1.67
CA LEU A 267 -5.18 26.60 0.49
C LEU A 267 -4.00 27.42 -0.08
N ARG A 268 -3.19 28.03 0.77
CA ARG A 268 -2.01 28.76 0.35
C ARG A 268 -1.04 27.87 -0.43
N VAL A 269 -0.78 26.66 0.10
CA VAL A 269 0.04 25.64 -0.56
C VAL A 269 -0.55 25.26 -1.92
N ALA A 270 -1.85 24.95 -1.98
CA ALA A 270 -2.50 24.58 -3.24
C ALA A 270 -2.40 25.68 -4.30
N LEU A 271 -2.61 26.94 -3.91
CA LEU A 271 -2.50 28.09 -4.82
C LEU A 271 -1.05 28.37 -5.25
N SER A 272 -0.06 28.14 -4.38
CA SER A 272 1.35 28.28 -4.73
C SER A 272 1.80 27.32 -5.82
N LEU A 273 1.22 26.12 -5.86
CA LEU A 273 1.48 25.14 -6.93
C LEU A 273 0.98 25.60 -8.30
N VAL A 274 0.02 26.52 -8.34
CA VAL A 274 -0.53 27.07 -9.60
C VAL A 274 0.17 28.36 -10.04
N ARG A 275 1.03 28.93 -9.19
CA ARG A 275 1.74 30.18 -9.48
C ARG A 275 2.75 29.98 -10.62
N PRO A 276 2.89 30.94 -11.56
CA PRO A 276 3.89 30.82 -12.63
C PRO A 276 5.32 30.84 -12.09
N PRO A 277 6.24 30.13 -12.77
CA PRO A 277 7.66 30.12 -12.41
C PRO A 277 8.26 31.53 -12.49
N VAL A 278 9.26 31.78 -11.66
CA VAL A 278 10.03 33.04 -11.66
C VAL A 278 11.46 32.73 -12.05
N ALA A 279 11.93 33.40 -13.09
CA ALA A 279 13.32 33.30 -13.47
C ALA A 279 14.17 34.29 -12.67
N ILE A 280 15.32 33.84 -12.18
CA ILE A 280 16.35 34.70 -11.58
C ILE A 280 17.15 35.39 -12.70
N GLU A 281 17.39 36.68 -12.55
CA GLU A 281 18.24 37.37 -13.50
C GLU A 281 19.71 36.92 -13.36
N LYS A 282 20.42 36.91 -14.47
CA LYS A 282 21.84 36.49 -14.48
C LYS A 282 22.71 37.27 -13.49
N ALA A 283 22.51 38.58 -13.35
CA ALA A 283 23.29 39.43 -12.42
C ALA A 283 23.02 39.01 -10.97
N GLU A 284 21.77 38.70 -10.64
CA GLU A 284 21.35 38.21 -9.32
C GLU A 284 21.98 36.83 -9.05
N PHE A 285 21.89 35.90 -9.99
CA PHE A 285 22.51 34.58 -9.82
C PHE A 285 24.03 34.67 -9.62
N MET A 286 24.73 35.54 -10.37
CA MET A 286 26.19 35.76 -10.18
C MET A 286 26.50 36.37 -8.81
N HIS A 287 25.60 37.20 -8.27
CA HIS A 287 25.75 37.71 -6.90
C HIS A 287 25.58 36.57 -5.88
N LEU A 288 24.62 35.66 -6.07
CA LEU A 288 24.43 34.48 -5.22
C LEU A 288 25.66 33.57 -5.23
N LEU A 289 26.24 33.31 -6.38
CA LEU A 289 27.48 32.51 -6.49
C LEU A 289 28.66 33.10 -5.71
N ASN A 290 28.74 34.42 -5.53
CA ASN A 290 29.78 35.03 -4.71
C ASN A 290 29.71 34.63 -3.24
N PHE A 291 28.52 34.34 -2.69
CA PHE A 291 28.40 33.80 -1.33
C PHE A 291 29.06 32.41 -1.23
N ALA A 292 28.82 31.54 -2.22
CA ALA A 292 29.44 30.20 -2.25
C ALA A 292 30.97 30.29 -2.35
N THR A 293 31.51 31.15 -3.24
CA THR A 293 32.97 31.34 -3.39
C THR A 293 33.66 31.94 -2.15
N LEU A 294 32.92 32.68 -1.33
CA LEU A 294 33.39 33.23 -0.06
C LEU A 294 33.20 32.24 1.12
N GLY A 295 32.72 31.03 0.88
CA GLY A 295 32.44 30.02 1.91
C GLY A 295 31.22 30.35 2.80
N ARG A 296 30.39 31.31 2.38
CA ARG A 296 29.14 31.69 3.09
C ARG A 296 27.99 30.80 2.64
N ASN A 297 28.10 29.49 2.91
CA ASN A 297 27.22 28.45 2.37
C ASN A 297 25.78 28.57 2.86
N GLU A 298 25.57 28.94 4.13
CA GLU A 298 24.23 29.12 4.70
C GLU A 298 23.47 30.26 4.02
N GLU A 299 24.16 31.38 3.80
CA GLU A 299 23.58 32.54 3.11
C GLU A 299 23.29 32.22 1.63
N PHE A 300 24.21 31.52 0.97
CA PHE A 300 24.00 31.03 -0.40
C PHE A 300 22.72 30.18 -0.52
N MET A 301 22.54 29.24 0.39
CA MET A 301 21.35 28.38 0.41
C MET A 301 20.08 29.16 0.74
N ALA A 302 20.14 30.09 1.71
CA ALA A 302 18.99 30.89 2.09
C ALA A 302 18.51 31.81 0.96
N GLU A 303 19.44 32.45 0.26
CA GLU A 303 19.12 33.33 -0.87
C GLU A 303 18.58 32.53 -2.09
N LEU A 304 19.18 31.38 -2.37
CA LEU A 304 18.62 30.46 -3.39
C LEU A 304 17.19 30.00 -3.05
N ALA A 305 16.94 29.71 -1.78
CA ALA A 305 15.61 29.31 -1.29
C ALA A 305 14.59 30.45 -1.46
N ALA A 306 14.97 31.67 -1.11
CA ALA A 306 14.14 32.85 -1.29
C ALA A 306 13.81 33.10 -2.77
N ALA A 307 14.82 33.02 -3.64
CA ALA A 307 14.67 33.22 -5.07
C ALA A 307 13.77 32.14 -5.71
N ALA A 308 13.94 30.89 -5.32
CA ALA A 308 13.11 29.75 -5.77
C ALA A 308 11.76 29.65 -5.05
N ARG A 309 11.49 30.43 -3.99
CA ARG A 309 10.29 30.39 -3.15
C ARG A 309 10.03 29.04 -2.50
N ILE A 310 11.08 28.37 -2.09
CA ILE A 310 11.07 27.10 -1.37
C ILE A 310 11.84 27.22 -0.06
N ARG A 311 11.83 26.21 0.76
CA ARG A 311 12.54 26.21 2.04
C ARG A 311 14.03 25.92 1.87
N ALA A 312 14.83 26.41 2.79
CA ALA A 312 16.27 26.19 2.80
C ALA A 312 16.62 24.69 2.92
N GLU A 313 15.83 23.92 3.65
CA GLU A 313 15.99 22.47 3.80
C GLU A 313 15.85 21.74 2.45
N THR A 314 14.94 22.20 1.61
CA THR A 314 14.75 21.64 0.26
C THR A 314 15.95 21.96 -0.61
N VAL A 315 16.45 23.21 -0.57
CA VAL A 315 17.67 23.62 -1.29
C VAL A 315 18.87 22.81 -0.80
N PHE A 316 19.04 22.67 0.52
CA PHE A 316 20.10 21.87 1.10
C PHE A 316 20.09 20.44 0.52
N ARG A 317 18.93 19.78 0.51
CA ARG A 317 18.79 18.44 -0.02
C ARG A 317 19.14 18.36 -1.51
N ILE A 318 18.69 19.33 -2.32
CA ILE A 318 18.99 19.40 -3.75
C ILE A 318 20.49 19.52 -4.00
N LEU A 319 21.14 20.45 -3.30
CA LEU A 319 22.56 20.72 -3.45
C LEU A 319 23.45 19.56 -2.95
N HIS A 320 22.96 18.77 -1.97
CA HIS A 320 23.71 17.64 -1.41
C HIS A 320 23.37 16.29 -2.04
N ASP A 321 22.41 16.23 -2.99
CA ASP A 321 22.13 14.98 -3.70
C ASP A 321 23.31 14.55 -4.57
N PRO A 322 23.86 13.33 -4.38
CA PRO A 322 25.04 12.88 -5.11
C PRO A 322 24.77 12.60 -6.59
N GLY A 323 23.53 12.32 -6.96
CA GLY A 323 23.13 12.02 -8.34
C GLY A 323 23.09 13.26 -9.25
N GLY A 324 22.77 14.41 -8.68
CA GLY A 324 22.71 15.69 -9.38
C GLY A 324 21.46 15.91 -10.24
N GLU A 325 20.57 14.93 -10.38
CA GLU A 325 19.32 15.09 -11.11
C GLU A 325 18.40 16.16 -10.48
N PRO A 326 18.28 16.27 -9.13
CA PRO A 326 17.54 17.35 -8.50
C PRO A 326 18.12 18.73 -8.83
N LEU A 327 19.45 18.84 -8.97
CA LEU A 327 20.10 20.09 -9.33
C LEU A 327 19.72 20.58 -10.73
N ALA A 328 19.56 19.63 -11.69
CA ALA A 328 19.09 19.97 -13.04
C ALA A 328 17.66 20.53 -13.04
N VAL A 329 16.77 19.92 -12.27
CA VAL A 329 15.38 20.39 -12.10
C VAL A 329 15.38 21.77 -11.43
N PHE A 330 16.15 21.96 -10.36
CA PHE A 330 16.26 23.21 -9.63
C PHE A 330 16.77 24.34 -10.54
N GLY A 331 17.92 24.15 -11.20
CA GLY A 331 18.49 25.17 -12.10
C GLY A 331 17.54 25.57 -13.23
N LYS A 332 16.77 24.59 -13.75
CA LYS A 332 15.76 24.86 -14.76
C LYS A 332 14.55 25.62 -14.22
N ALA A 333 14.08 25.26 -13.00
CA ALA A 333 12.95 25.89 -12.35
C ALA A 333 13.19 27.39 -12.10
N ILE A 334 14.39 27.73 -11.66
CA ILE A 334 14.79 29.13 -11.42
C ILE A 334 15.23 29.87 -12.70
N GLY A 335 15.10 29.25 -13.87
CA GLY A 335 15.31 29.89 -15.17
C GLY A 335 16.76 30.08 -15.60
N LEU A 336 17.73 29.33 -15.02
CA LEU A 336 19.13 29.44 -15.42
C LEU A 336 19.34 29.06 -16.89
N ALA A 337 20.25 29.77 -17.57
CA ALA A 337 20.76 29.32 -18.84
C ALA A 337 21.81 28.21 -18.64
N ARG A 338 22.15 27.48 -19.69
CA ARG A 338 23.04 26.31 -19.63
C ARG A 338 24.42 26.63 -19.01
N LYS A 339 24.93 27.84 -19.23
CA LYS A 339 26.21 28.26 -18.68
C LYS A 339 26.14 28.44 -17.17
N GLU A 340 25.16 29.21 -16.70
CA GLU A 340 24.90 29.44 -15.29
C GLU A 340 24.59 28.12 -14.56
N PHE A 341 23.92 27.19 -15.22
CA PHE A 341 23.71 25.86 -14.68
C PHE A 341 25.03 25.08 -14.48
N GLY A 342 25.99 25.22 -15.40
CA GLY A 342 27.34 24.70 -15.23
C GLY A 342 28.04 25.27 -13.99
N ASP A 343 27.94 26.60 -13.78
CA ASP A 343 28.49 27.27 -12.61
C ASP A 343 27.84 26.78 -11.30
N LEU A 344 26.51 26.47 -11.32
CA LEU A 344 25.79 25.89 -10.19
C LEU A 344 26.30 24.47 -9.86
N ILE A 345 26.57 23.63 -10.87
CA ILE A 345 27.15 22.28 -10.66
C ILE A 345 28.49 22.37 -9.93
N VAL A 346 29.35 23.32 -10.33
CA VAL A 346 30.65 23.54 -9.68
C VAL A 346 30.44 23.96 -8.24
N ALA A 347 29.62 24.99 -7.97
CA ALA A 347 29.34 25.48 -6.62
C ALA A 347 28.77 24.37 -5.72
N ALA A 348 27.86 23.53 -6.22
CA ALA A 348 27.30 22.41 -5.48
C ALA A 348 28.36 21.33 -5.16
N ALA A 349 29.31 21.07 -6.04
CA ALA A 349 30.40 20.13 -5.79
C ALA A 349 31.38 20.70 -4.71
N GLU A 350 31.73 21.98 -4.77
CA GLU A 350 32.54 22.65 -3.77
C GLU A 350 31.89 22.64 -2.39
N LEU A 351 30.58 22.91 -2.33
CA LEU A 351 29.81 22.93 -1.09
C LEU A 351 29.79 21.54 -0.41
N ARG A 352 29.74 20.46 -1.19
CA ARG A 352 29.82 19.08 -0.68
C ARG A 352 31.25 18.66 -0.34
N ALA A 353 32.26 19.44 -0.60
CA ALA A 353 33.68 19.06 -0.59
C ALA A 353 33.91 17.75 -1.43
N ALA A 354 33.19 17.61 -2.49
CA ALA A 354 33.20 16.44 -3.37
C ALA A 354 33.94 16.73 -4.68
N ALA A 355 34.49 15.71 -5.32
CA ALA A 355 34.99 15.85 -6.68
C ALA A 355 33.85 16.23 -7.65
N LEU A 356 34.19 16.94 -8.71
CA LEU A 356 33.24 17.21 -9.79
C LEU A 356 32.69 15.88 -10.34
N PRO A 357 31.40 15.84 -10.73
CA PRO A 357 30.79 14.65 -11.31
C PRO A 357 31.58 14.16 -12.53
N LEU A 358 31.60 12.87 -12.77
CA LEU A 358 32.21 12.28 -13.95
C LEU A 358 31.53 12.81 -15.24
N LYS A 359 32.27 12.78 -16.36
CA LYS A 359 31.73 13.27 -17.63
C LYS A 359 30.37 12.67 -17.99
N GLY A 360 30.17 11.38 -17.79
CA GLY A 360 28.89 10.70 -18.05
C GLY A 360 27.76 11.18 -17.15
N ASP A 361 28.05 11.52 -15.89
CA ASP A 361 27.07 12.11 -14.97
C ASP A 361 26.70 13.53 -15.38
N ILE A 362 27.68 14.34 -15.78
CA ILE A 362 27.44 15.70 -16.29
C ILE A 362 26.56 15.64 -17.55
N GLU A 363 26.82 14.72 -18.47
CA GLU A 363 26.04 14.55 -19.69
C GLU A 363 24.58 14.17 -19.36
N ARG A 364 24.38 13.25 -18.41
CA ARG A 364 23.07 12.83 -17.93
C ARG A 364 22.30 13.99 -17.26
N ILE A 365 22.93 14.68 -16.32
CA ILE A 365 22.35 15.82 -15.60
C ILE A 365 21.98 16.94 -16.58
N THR A 366 22.87 17.23 -17.52
CA THR A 366 22.63 18.27 -18.54
C THR A 366 21.50 17.86 -19.49
N SER A 367 21.38 16.59 -19.86
CA SER A 367 20.29 16.09 -20.67
C SER A 367 18.92 16.26 -19.99
N ILE A 368 18.83 16.07 -18.67
CA ILE A 368 17.62 16.38 -17.90
C ILE A 368 17.29 17.86 -17.94
N PHE A 369 18.29 18.71 -17.70
CA PHE A 369 18.14 20.16 -17.74
C PHE A 369 17.63 20.65 -19.10
N ASP A 370 18.13 20.08 -20.21
CA ASP A 370 17.71 20.46 -21.57
C ASP A 370 16.32 19.94 -21.90
N ALA A 371 15.94 18.74 -21.42
CA ALA A 371 14.69 18.05 -21.74
C ALA A 371 13.47 18.61 -20.98
N ILE A 372 13.64 19.04 -19.73
CA ILE A 372 12.52 19.52 -18.90
C ILE A 372 12.20 20.97 -19.19
N SER A 373 10.92 21.34 -19.30
CA SER A 373 10.50 22.74 -19.39
C SER A 373 10.57 23.44 -18.03
N THR A 374 10.73 24.77 -18.05
CA THR A 374 10.79 25.58 -16.80
C THR A 374 9.53 25.39 -15.95
N ASP A 375 8.35 25.34 -16.57
CA ASP A 375 7.09 25.14 -15.85
C ASP A 375 6.99 23.77 -15.19
N ARG A 376 7.40 22.70 -15.89
CA ARG A 376 7.47 21.36 -15.30
C ARG A 376 8.46 21.26 -14.15
N ALA A 377 9.63 21.87 -14.33
CA ALA A 377 10.68 21.88 -13.32
C ALA A 377 10.24 22.62 -12.05
N ASP A 378 9.57 23.75 -12.21
CA ASP A 378 9.03 24.54 -11.11
C ASP A 378 7.93 23.79 -10.34
N LEU A 379 7.01 23.13 -11.05
CA LEU A 379 6.00 22.29 -10.39
C LEU A 379 6.63 21.15 -9.59
N VAL A 380 7.59 20.43 -10.18
CA VAL A 380 8.32 19.36 -9.50
C VAL A 380 9.02 19.87 -8.25
N LEU A 381 9.69 21.03 -8.35
CA LEU A 381 10.37 21.68 -7.24
C LEU A 381 9.42 21.98 -6.07
N HIS A 382 8.26 22.56 -6.36
CA HIS A 382 7.24 22.83 -5.35
C HIS A 382 6.60 21.57 -4.79
N CYS A 383 6.41 20.52 -5.60
CA CYS A 383 5.96 19.21 -5.11
C CYS A 383 6.96 18.61 -4.11
N TRP A 384 8.27 18.75 -4.37
CA TRP A 384 9.30 18.30 -3.44
C TRP A 384 9.27 19.11 -2.14
N ASP A 385 9.15 20.43 -2.25
CA ASP A 385 9.09 21.30 -1.08
C ASP A 385 7.90 20.99 -0.19
N HIS A 386 6.72 20.78 -0.76
CA HIS A 386 5.52 20.43 0.00
C HIS A 386 5.53 19.01 0.54
N ALA A 387 6.15 18.05 -0.16
CA ALA A 387 6.30 16.69 0.33
C ALA A 387 7.12 16.61 1.63
N ILE A 388 8.03 17.56 1.84
CA ILE A 388 8.86 17.67 3.04
C ILE A 388 8.08 18.35 4.19
N SER A 389 7.10 19.24 3.92
CA SER A 389 6.38 20.06 4.91
C SER A 389 5.02 19.54 5.36
N GLY A 390 4.47 18.51 4.73
CA GLY A 390 3.18 17.94 5.15
C GLY A 390 3.26 17.35 6.55
N GLU A 391 2.20 17.49 7.36
CA GLU A 391 2.06 16.96 8.73
C GLU A 391 2.22 15.43 8.88
N GLY A 392 2.45 14.72 7.80
CA GLY A 392 3.10 13.43 7.84
C GLY A 392 4.60 13.67 7.86
N GLN A 393 5.23 13.52 9.01
CA GLN A 393 6.65 13.24 9.04
C GLN A 393 6.91 12.15 8.00
N ILE A 394 7.40 12.56 6.84
CA ILE A 394 8.12 11.66 5.98
C ILE A 394 9.38 11.43 6.77
N LEU A 395 9.33 10.42 7.62
CA LEU A 395 10.52 9.79 8.12
C LEU A 395 11.19 9.22 6.87
N LEU A 396 12.02 10.07 6.27
CA LEU A 396 13.17 9.51 5.57
C LEU A 396 13.82 8.58 6.57
N PRO A 397 14.32 7.42 6.16
CA PRO A 397 15.08 6.57 7.05
C PRO A 397 16.06 7.49 7.77
N ASP A 398 15.99 7.55 9.10
CA ASP A 398 16.87 8.32 9.94
C ASP A 398 18.28 8.08 9.43
N GLU A 399 19.05 9.15 9.23
CA GLU A 399 20.48 9.09 8.90
C GLU A 399 21.29 8.32 9.97
N THR A 400 20.65 7.97 11.09
CA THR A 400 21.18 7.14 12.17
C THR A 400 21.28 5.65 11.83
N GLY A 401 20.55 5.14 10.81
CA GLY A 401 20.60 3.74 10.39
C GLY A 401 21.79 3.37 9.50
N PHE A 402 22.56 4.33 8.98
CA PHE A 402 23.68 4.07 8.07
C PHE A 402 25.06 4.11 8.76
N ARG A 403 25.15 4.23 10.09
CA ARG A 403 26.43 4.33 10.82
C ARG A 403 26.89 3.09 11.57
N GLU A 404 26.21 1.96 11.48
CA GLU A 404 26.63 0.73 12.19
C GLU A 404 26.71 -0.50 11.32
N THR A 405 27.33 -0.44 10.14
CA THR A 405 27.98 -1.61 9.51
C THR A 405 29.12 -1.11 8.63
N ALA A 406 30.23 -0.82 9.28
CA ALA A 406 31.54 -0.79 8.66
C ALA A 406 32.38 -1.89 9.32
#